data_604e0433469a74264eb90169413c7cb7
#
_entry.id   604e0433469a74264eb90169413c7cb7
#
_cell.length_a   1.000
_cell.length_b   1.000
_cell.length_c   1.000
_cell.angle_alpha   90.00
_cell.angle_beta   90.00
_cell.angle_gamma   90.00
#
_symmetry.space_group_name_H-M   'P 1'
#
loop_
_entity.id
_entity.type
_entity.pdbx_description
1 polymer ?
#
loop_
_entity_poly.entity_id
_entity_poly.type
_entity_poly.pdbx_seq_one_letter_code
_entity_poly.pdbx_strand_id
1 'polypeptide(L)'
;MLKELFKKSENSKDKKKQIENIVVFIIILIITVLIINNMWSSGVNESKQDKADTTKVLAQTSSSQQDDLESNLEDILETINGVGKVKVLIKYSESSTVVAMYNETISESITKENDGNGGSKDVKESENKKEIVYTDEDGTNKPITEKVVMPVIEGAIITAQGASNANIKTSIVSAVEAVTGLPVHKIQVFEKSSK
;
A
#
# COMPACT_ATOMS: atom_id res chain seq x y z
N MET A 1 48.64 -25.60 16.29
CA MET A 1 49.16 -24.54 15.40
C MET A 1 48.88 -23.10 15.87
N LEU A 2 48.05 -22.87 16.90
CA LEU A 2 47.76 -21.52 17.45
C LEU A 2 48.59 -21.15 18.70
N LYS A 3 49.39 -22.06 19.25
CA LYS A 3 50.23 -21.84 20.45
C LYS A 3 51.64 -21.33 20.16
N GLU A 4 52.10 -21.38 18.92
CA GLU A 4 53.47 -20.97 18.53
C GLU A 4 53.56 -19.47 18.19
N LEU A 5 52.46 -18.75 18.00
CA LEU A 5 52.46 -17.34 17.65
C LEU A 5 52.57 -16.39 18.86
N PHE A 6 52.51 -16.94 20.07
CA PHE A 6 52.55 -16.10 21.29
C PHE A 6 53.91 -16.14 22.03
N LYS A 7 54.94 -16.80 21.46
CA LYS A 7 56.25 -16.87 22.10
C LYS A 7 57.34 -16.32 21.18
N LYS A 8 57.46 -14.99 21.13
CA LYS A 8 58.76 -14.32 20.92
C LYS A 8 58.56 -12.82 20.58
N SER A 9 58.66 -11.96 21.58
CA SER A 9 59.44 -10.72 21.42
C SER A 9 59.55 -10.03 22.79
N GLU A 10 60.62 -10.32 23.41
CA GLU A 10 61.10 -9.59 24.57
C GLU A 10 62.08 -8.54 24.06
N ASN A 11 61.56 -7.31 23.82
CA ASN A 11 62.42 -6.14 23.76
C ASN A 11 61.59 -4.86 24.04
N SER A 12 61.96 -4.12 25.08
CA SER A 12 61.15 -3.09 25.72
C SER A 12 60.89 -1.78 24.89
N LYS A 13 61.42 -1.68 23.67
CA LYS A 13 61.13 -0.58 22.73
C LYS A 13 59.98 -0.92 21.75
N ASP A 14 59.71 -2.21 21.53
CA ASP A 14 58.64 -2.64 20.64
C ASP A 14 57.28 -2.76 21.36
N LYS A 15 57.28 -2.88 22.67
CA LYS A 15 56.04 -2.96 23.47
C LYS A 15 55.13 -1.71 23.34
N LYS A 16 55.70 -0.51 23.21
CA LYS A 16 54.92 0.72 23.00
C LYS A 16 54.25 0.72 21.63
N LYS A 17 54.97 0.35 20.56
CA LYS A 17 54.38 0.26 19.21
C LYS A 17 53.40 -0.88 19.07
N GLN A 18 53.60 -2.01 19.76
CA GLN A 18 52.64 -3.10 19.77
C GLN A 18 51.34 -2.73 20.51
N ILE A 19 51.44 -2.02 21.65
CA ILE A 19 50.26 -1.52 22.38
C ILE A 19 49.53 -0.49 21.53
N GLU A 20 50.22 0.40 20.85
CA GLU A 20 49.65 1.40 19.94
C GLU A 20 48.89 0.77 18.78
N ASN A 21 49.48 -0.26 18.16
CA ASN A 21 48.82 -1.04 17.09
C ASN A 21 47.61 -1.83 17.61
N ILE A 22 47.68 -2.40 18.80
CA ILE A 22 46.53 -3.10 19.43
C ILE A 22 45.39 -2.14 19.72
N VAL A 23 45.69 -0.96 20.21
CA VAL A 23 44.69 0.08 20.46
C VAL A 23 44.00 0.53 19.16
N VAL A 24 44.79 0.72 18.08
CA VAL A 24 44.24 1.04 16.75
C VAL A 24 43.36 -0.10 16.23
N PHE A 25 43.77 -1.36 16.41
CA PHE A 25 42.97 -2.53 16.03
C PHE A 25 41.64 -2.60 16.80
N ILE A 26 41.68 -2.31 18.10
CA ILE A 26 40.44 -2.27 18.94
C ILE A 26 39.49 -1.15 18.49
N ILE A 27 40.04 0.02 18.17
CA ILE A 27 39.24 1.14 17.66
C ILE A 27 38.59 0.78 16.32
N ILE A 28 39.31 0.18 15.39
CA ILE A 28 38.77 -0.29 14.11
C ILE A 28 37.68 -1.34 14.34
N LEU A 29 37.87 -2.28 15.27
CA LEU A 29 36.90 -3.30 15.61
C LEU A 29 35.61 -2.70 16.21
N ILE A 30 35.74 -1.68 17.07
CA ILE A 30 34.58 -0.94 17.61
C ILE A 30 33.85 -0.21 16.49
N ILE A 31 34.55 0.45 15.57
CA ILE A 31 33.94 1.16 14.45
C ILE A 31 33.22 0.15 13.51
N THR A 32 33.82 -1.01 13.22
CA THR A 32 33.17 -2.05 12.40
C THR A 32 31.91 -2.61 13.06
N VAL A 33 31.93 -2.84 14.38
CA VAL A 33 30.75 -3.27 15.13
C VAL A 33 29.65 -2.19 15.12
N LEU A 34 30.02 -0.91 15.24
CA LEU A 34 29.05 0.19 15.15
C LEU A 34 28.45 0.33 13.75
N ILE A 35 29.25 0.12 12.68
CA ILE A 35 28.76 0.14 11.30
C ILE A 35 27.81 -1.05 11.05
N ILE A 36 28.19 -2.25 11.51
CA ILE A 36 27.34 -3.45 11.38
C ILE A 36 26.03 -3.26 12.15
N ASN A 37 26.08 -2.72 13.37
CA ASN A 37 24.90 -2.48 14.18
C ASN A 37 23.97 -1.38 13.57
N ASN A 38 24.57 -0.37 12.91
CA ASN A 38 23.81 0.67 12.22
C ASN A 38 23.26 0.20 10.86
N MET A 39 23.99 -0.65 10.13
CA MET A 39 23.48 -1.28 8.89
C MET A 39 22.44 -2.37 9.17
N TRP A 40 22.54 -3.07 10.29
CA TRP A 40 21.57 -4.12 10.64
C TRP A 40 20.30 -3.56 11.33
N SER A 41 20.36 -2.34 11.86
CA SER A 41 19.16 -1.64 12.36
C SER A 41 18.29 -1.05 11.25
N SER A 42 18.77 -1.05 10.00
CA SER A 42 17.98 -0.67 8.82
C SER A 42 17.65 -1.91 7.99
N GLY A 43 16.67 -2.68 8.44
CA GLY A 43 15.93 -3.62 7.62
C GLY A 43 16.45 -5.04 7.55
N VAL A 44 16.25 -5.84 8.58
CA VAL A 44 15.79 -7.23 8.42
C VAL A 44 14.77 -7.49 9.54
N ASN A 45 13.51 -7.26 9.27
CA ASN A 45 12.45 -8.00 9.92
C ASN A 45 12.56 -9.43 9.38
N GLU A 46 13.26 -10.27 10.12
CA GLU A 46 13.18 -11.72 9.97
C GLU A 46 11.77 -12.13 10.38
N SER A 47 10.87 -12.19 9.40
CA SER A 47 9.55 -12.74 9.57
C SER A 47 9.69 -14.21 9.91
N LYS A 48 9.52 -14.55 11.18
CA LYS A 48 9.08 -15.87 11.58
C LYS A 48 7.80 -16.16 10.80
N GLN A 49 7.89 -17.16 9.94
CA GLN A 49 6.81 -17.70 9.13
C GLN A 49 5.84 -18.41 10.08
N ASP A 50 4.94 -17.63 10.69
CA ASP A 50 3.71 -18.16 11.26
C ASP A 50 2.66 -18.20 10.15
N LYS A 51 2.21 -19.44 9.89
CA LYS A 51 1.06 -19.74 9.06
C LYS A 51 -0.16 -19.00 9.62
N ALA A 52 -0.54 -17.91 9.02
CA ALA A 52 -1.89 -17.36 8.97
C ALA A 52 -1.83 -15.93 8.42
N ASP A 53 -2.68 -15.68 7.47
CA ASP A 53 -3.21 -14.38 7.07
C ASP A 53 -2.80 -13.85 5.70
N THR A 54 -3.33 -14.52 4.69
CA THR A 54 -3.54 -13.90 3.37
C THR A 54 -4.40 -12.63 3.48
N THR A 55 -5.24 -12.53 4.51
CA THR A 55 -6.09 -11.37 4.82
C THR A 55 -5.27 -10.15 5.25
N LYS A 56 -4.11 -10.35 5.89
CA LYS A 56 -3.27 -9.26 6.39
C LYS A 56 -2.45 -8.57 5.29
N VAL A 57 -2.05 -9.32 4.27
CA VAL A 57 -1.31 -8.79 3.11
C VAL A 57 -2.22 -7.91 2.26
N LEU A 58 -3.50 -8.29 2.08
CA LEU A 58 -4.49 -7.52 1.33
C LEU A 58 -4.88 -6.22 2.05
N ALA A 59 -4.94 -6.22 3.39
CA ALA A 59 -5.21 -5.02 4.17
C ALA A 59 -4.05 -4.01 4.14
N GLN A 60 -2.79 -4.47 4.08
CA GLN A 60 -1.62 -3.60 3.98
C GLN A 60 -1.48 -2.97 2.59
N THR A 61 -1.86 -3.67 1.52
CA THR A 61 -1.79 -3.11 0.16
C THR A 61 -2.85 -2.04 -0.06
N SER A 62 -4.02 -2.16 0.57
CA SER A 62 -5.09 -1.16 0.46
C SER A 62 -4.78 0.13 1.23
N SER A 63 -4.13 0.05 2.39
CA SER A 63 -3.75 1.25 3.14
C SER A 63 -2.65 2.04 2.44
N SER A 64 -1.65 1.38 1.84
CA SER A 64 -0.59 2.08 1.12
C SER A 64 -1.11 2.88 -0.08
N GLN A 65 -2.06 2.35 -0.85
CA GLN A 65 -2.64 3.07 -2.00
C GLN A 65 -3.50 4.28 -1.60
N GLN A 66 -4.12 4.25 -0.42
CA GLN A 66 -4.89 5.37 0.13
C GLN A 66 -3.95 6.50 0.58
N ASP A 67 -2.90 6.15 1.32
CA ASP A 67 -1.88 7.10 1.77
C ASP A 67 -1.14 7.74 0.58
N ASP A 68 -0.93 6.99 -0.51
CA ASP A 68 -0.31 7.47 -1.74
C ASP A 68 -1.17 8.54 -2.45
N LEU A 69 -2.50 8.38 -2.49
CA LEU A 69 -3.38 9.37 -3.13
C LEU A 69 -3.42 10.69 -2.35
N GLU A 70 -3.52 10.63 -1.02
CA GLU A 70 -3.48 11.82 -0.16
C GLU A 70 -2.15 12.56 -0.31
N SER A 71 -1.03 11.83 -0.26
CA SER A 71 0.31 12.39 -0.42
C SER A 71 0.51 13.04 -1.80
N ASN A 72 0.09 12.38 -2.87
CA ASN A 72 0.19 12.92 -4.23
C ASN A 72 -0.66 14.18 -4.41
N LEU A 73 -1.86 14.22 -3.79
CA LEU A 73 -2.71 15.41 -3.80
C LEU A 73 -2.08 16.55 -3.01
N GLU A 74 -1.48 16.29 -1.84
CA GLU A 74 -0.76 17.29 -1.05
C GLU A 74 0.35 17.91 -1.89
N ASP A 75 1.21 17.07 -2.49
CA ASP A 75 2.36 17.51 -3.29
C ASP A 75 1.93 18.37 -4.48
N ILE A 76 0.91 17.95 -5.24
CA ILE A 76 0.43 18.70 -6.39
C ILE A 76 -0.23 20.02 -5.97
N LEU A 77 -1.07 20.00 -4.94
CA LEU A 77 -1.76 21.21 -4.46
C LEU A 77 -0.77 22.24 -3.92
N GLU A 78 0.32 21.83 -3.28
CA GLU A 78 1.38 22.73 -2.82
C GLU A 78 2.11 23.45 -3.97
N THR A 79 2.10 22.91 -5.20
CA THR A 79 2.69 23.56 -6.39
C THR A 79 1.84 24.73 -6.92
N ILE A 80 0.56 24.81 -6.53
CA ILE A 80 -0.33 25.87 -6.99
C ILE A 80 0.04 27.19 -6.29
N ASN A 81 0.24 28.24 -7.09
CA ASN A 81 0.66 29.53 -6.57
C ASN A 81 -0.33 30.09 -5.52
N GLY A 82 0.20 30.41 -4.35
CA GLY A 82 -0.55 30.99 -3.24
C GLY A 82 -1.24 29.98 -2.32
N VAL A 83 -1.21 28.69 -2.62
CA VAL A 83 -1.81 27.64 -1.77
C VAL A 83 -0.96 27.40 -0.51
N GLY A 84 0.35 27.35 -0.63
CA GLY A 84 1.27 27.06 0.49
C GLY A 84 1.16 25.63 0.99
N LYS A 85 1.45 25.41 2.27
CA LYS A 85 1.41 24.06 2.86
C LYS A 85 -0.01 23.50 2.95
N VAL A 86 -0.16 22.27 2.47
CA VAL A 86 -1.45 21.57 2.42
C VAL A 86 -1.43 20.33 3.30
N LYS A 87 -2.61 19.93 3.78
CA LYS A 87 -2.90 18.60 4.30
C LYS A 87 -4.23 18.14 3.75
N VAL A 88 -4.26 16.91 3.28
CA VAL A 88 -5.44 16.26 2.70
C VAL A 88 -5.84 15.09 3.59
N LEU A 89 -7.14 14.90 3.77
CA LEU A 89 -7.75 13.73 4.36
C LEU A 89 -8.89 13.26 3.47
N ILE A 90 -8.82 12.02 3.00
CA ILE A 90 -9.84 11.41 2.16
C ILE A 90 -10.60 10.36 2.97
N LYS A 91 -11.93 10.47 2.96
CA LYS A 91 -12.80 9.46 3.53
C LYS A 91 -13.31 8.53 2.43
N TYR A 92 -13.16 7.24 2.64
CA TYR A 92 -13.65 6.19 1.77
C TYR A 92 -14.91 5.56 2.37
N SER A 93 -15.88 5.20 1.52
CA SER A 93 -17.11 4.51 1.94
C SER A 93 -16.88 3.01 2.14
N GLU A 94 -15.98 2.43 1.35
CA GLU A 94 -15.68 1.01 1.36
C GLU A 94 -14.18 0.80 1.19
N SER A 95 -13.68 -0.34 1.64
CA SER A 95 -12.30 -0.78 1.37
C SER A 95 -12.18 -1.30 -0.07
N SER A 96 -10.95 -1.42 -0.58
CA SER A 96 -10.71 -2.12 -1.84
C SER A 96 -11.24 -3.56 -1.78
N THR A 97 -11.84 -4.00 -2.87
CA THR A 97 -12.42 -5.36 -2.98
C THR A 97 -11.69 -6.15 -4.06
N VAL A 98 -11.23 -7.33 -3.70
CA VAL A 98 -10.64 -8.27 -4.65
C VAL A 98 -11.78 -9.09 -5.29
N VAL A 99 -11.88 -9.07 -6.61
CA VAL A 99 -12.84 -9.86 -7.37
C VAL A 99 -12.11 -11.08 -7.91
N ALA A 100 -12.60 -12.25 -7.52
CA ALA A 100 -12.08 -13.51 -8.03
C ALA A 100 -12.56 -13.74 -9.48
N MET A 101 -11.76 -14.47 -10.25
CA MET A 101 -12.15 -14.93 -11.58
C MET A 101 -13.19 -16.05 -11.48
N TYR A 102 -14.23 -15.97 -12.31
CA TYR A 102 -15.30 -16.94 -12.36
C TYR A 102 -15.40 -17.54 -13.76
N ASN A 103 -15.65 -18.86 -13.82
CA ASN A 103 -16.25 -19.49 -14.99
C ASN A 103 -17.75 -19.30 -14.88
N GLU A 104 -18.35 -18.63 -15.86
CA GLU A 104 -19.79 -18.39 -15.90
C GLU A 104 -20.40 -19.19 -17.07
N THR A 105 -21.40 -19.97 -16.75
CA THR A 105 -22.20 -20.71 -17.73
C THR A 105 -23.64 -20.22 -17.65
N ILE A 106 -24.10 -19.59 -18.73
CA ILE A 106 -25.46 -19.09 -18.85
C ILE A 106 -26.20 -20.04 -19.82
N SER A 107 -27.29 -20.61 -19.35
CA SER A 107 -28.18 -21.44 -20.16
C SER A 107 -29.55 -20.78 -20.21
N GLU A 108 -30.03 -20.50 -21.39
CA GLU A 108 -31.35 -19.90 -21.61
C GLU A 108 -32.17 -20.85 -22.48
N SER A 109 -33.34 -21.24 -21.98
CA SER A 109 -34.31 -22.06 -22.73
C SER A 109 -35.62 -21.31 -22.86
N ILE A 110 -36.11 -21.17 -24.07
CA ILE A 110 -37.42 -20.58 -24.36
C ILE A 110 -38.30 -21.63 -25.01
N THR A 111 -39.31 -22.09 -24.27
CA THR A 111 -40.30 -23.05 -24.79
C THR A 111 -41.59 -22.27 -25.09
N LYS A 112 -42.01 -22.36 -26.33
CA LYS A 112 -43.33 -21.82 -26.80
C LYS A 112 -44.27 -22.98 -27.07
N GLU A 113 -45.33 -23.02 -26.32
CA GLU A 113 -46.41 -23.99 -26.49
C GLU A 113 -47.64 -23.24 -27.03
N ASN A 114 -48.19 -23.73 -28.19
CA ASN A 114 -49.44 -23.24 -28.73
C ASN A 114 -50.46 -24.37 -28.62
N ASP A 115 -51.54 -24.14 -27.91
CA ASP A 115 -52.66 -25.06 -27.94
C ASP A 115 -53.52 -24.79 -29.17
N GLY A 116 -54.08 -25.83 -29.79
CA GLY A 116 -54.88 -25.72 -31.02
C GLY A 116 -56.16 -24.88 -30.89
N ASN A 117 -56.46 -24.31 -29.72
CA ASN A 117 -57.62 -23.51 -29.39
C ASN A 117 -57.30 -22.01 -29.20
N GLY A 118 -56.09 -21.55 -29.58
CA GLY A 118 -55.69 -20.15 -29.56
C GLY A 118 -55.01 -19.68 -28.28
N GLY A 119 -54.70 -20.59 -27.34
CA GLY A 119 -53.85 -20.32 -26.19
C GLY A 119 -52.37 -20.44 -26.54
N SER A 120 -51.55 -19.51 -26.12
CA SER A 120 -50.09 -19.61 -26.19
C SER A 120 -49.45 -19.49 -24.80
N LYS A 121 -48.46 -20.33 -24.52
CA LYS A 121 -47.70 -20.30 -23.29
C LYS A 121 -46.23 -20.18 -23.65
N ASP A 122 -45.59 -19.09 -23.18
CA ASP A 122 -44.18 -18.87 -23.31
C ASP A 122 -43.50 -19.15 -21.95
N VAL A 123 -42.65 -20.16 -21.90
CA VAL A 123 -41.82 -20.44 -20.71
C VAL A 123 -40.39 -20.05 -21.01
N LYS A 124 -39.87 -19.11 -20.23
CA LYS A 124 -38.46 -18.76 -20.28
C LYS A 124 -37.78 -19.29 -19.02
N GLU A 125 -36.83 -20.20 -19.22
CA GLU A 125 -35.98 -20.75 -18.17
C GLU A 125 -34.58 -20.22 -18.36
N SER A 126 -34.00 -19.67 -17.29
CA SER A 126 -32.64 -19.15 -17.30
C SER A 126 -31.86 -19.70 -16.12
N GLU A 127 -30.75 -20.37 -16.41
CA GLU A 127 -29.83 -20.92 -15.44
C GLU A 127 -28.50 -20.16 -15.56
N ASN A 128 -27.99 -19.63 -14.44
CA ASN A 128 -26.69 -19.01 -14.37
C ASN A 128 -25.84 -19.72 -13.31
N LYS A 129 -24.77 -20.38 -13.75
CA LYS A 129 -23.83 -21.09 -12.90
C LYS A 129 -22.51 -20.37 -12.90
N LYS A 130 -22.03 -19.97 -11.70
CA LYS A 130 -20.73 -19.32 -11.49
C LYS A 130 -19.85 -20.20 -10.62
N GLU A 131 -18.64 -20.48 -11.08
CA GLU A 131 -17.65 -21.26 -10.36
C GLU A 131 -16.35 -20.46 -10.28
N ILE A 132 -15.77 -20.34 -9.07
CA ILE A 132 -14.49 -19.65 -8.86
C ILE A 132 -13.38 -20.47 -9.51
N VAL A 133 -12.48 -19.80 -10.23
CA VAL A 133 -11.29 -20.41 -10.81
C VAL A 133 -10.15 -20.37 -9.78
N TYR A 134 -9.53 -21.51 -9.54
CA TYR A 134 -8.41 -21.66 -8.61
C TYR A 134 -7.13 -21.99 -9.39
N THR A 135 -5.99 -21.55 -8.86
CA THR A 135 -4.67 -22.04 -9.21
C THR A 135 -4.12 -22.90 -8.07
N ASP A 136 -3.36 -23.93 -8.40
CA ASP A 136 -2.63 -24.73 -7.41
C ASP A 136 -1.21 -24.15 -7.28
N GLU A 137 -0.92 -23.55 -6.14
CA GLU A 137 0.42 -23.10 -5.76
C GLU A 137 0.84 -23.84 -4.50
N ASP A 138 1.87 -24.68 -4.61
CA ASP A 138 2.45 -25.46 -3.52
C ASP A 138 1.42 -26.35 -2.77
N GLY A 139 0.46 -26.95 -3.50
CA GLY A 139 -0.60 -27.79 -2.93
C GLY A 139 -1.70 -26.99 -2.21
N THR A 140 -1.75 -25.69 -2.41
CA THR A 140 -2.81 -24.83 -1.88
C THR A 140 -3.63 -24.24 -3.02
N ASN A 141 -4.94 -24.50 -3.03
CA ASN A 141 -5.86 -23.88 -3.98
C ASN A 141 -6.06 -22.41 -3.65
N LYS A 142 -5.55 -21.51 -4.50
CA LYS A 142 -5.75 -20.06 -4.38
C LYS A 142 -6.69 -19.58 -5.47
N PRO A 143 -7.71 -18.75 -5.16
CA PRO A 143 -8.55 -18.15 -6.18
C PRO A 143 -7.73 -17.19 -7.05
N ILE A 144 -7.93 -17.28 -8.36
CA ILE A 144 -7.31 -16.32 -9.29
C ILE A 144 -8.04 -14.98 -9.16
N THR A 145 -7.27 -13.90 -8.99
CA THR A 145 -7.82 -12.54 -8.95
C THR A 145 -8.05 -12.04 -10.37
N GLU A 146 -9.29 -11.69 -10.69
CA GLU A 146 -9.63 -11.03 -11.97
C GLU A 146 -9.25 -9.57 -11.94
N LYS A 147 -9.66 -8.85 -10.89
CA LYS A 147 -9.39 -7.43 -10.70
C LYS A 147 -9.48 -7.03 -9.23
N VAL A 148 -8.85 -5.91 -8.91
CA VAL A 148 -9.04 -5.22 -7.64
C VAL A 148 -9.89 -3.98 -7.91
N VAL A 149 -11.03 -3.88 -7.24
CA VAL A 149 -11.88 -2.68 -7.30
C VAL A 149 -11.35 -1.69 -6.28
N MET A 150 -11.04 -0.48 -6.73
CA MET A 150 -10.57 0.60 -5.88
C MET A 150 -11.68 1.05 -4.92
N PRO A 151 -11.31 1.52 -3.71
CA PRO A 151 -12.29 2.01 -2.75
C PRO A 151 -12.99 3.27 -3.28
N VAL A 152 -14.28 3.39 -2.98
CA VAL A 152 -15.08 4.56 -3.37
C VAL A 152 -14.83 5.70 -2.39
N ILE A 153 -14.43 6.86 -2.91
CA ILE A 153 -14.22 8.07 -2.11
C ILE A 153 -15.59 8.66 -1.74
N GLU A 154 -15.82 8.91 -0.44
CA GLU A 154 -17.06 9.48 0.07
C GLU A 154 -16.98 11.00 0.27
N GLY A 155 -15.81 11.51 0.66
CA GLY A 155 -15.58 12.92 0.91
C GLY A 155 -14.11 13.24 1.10
N ALA A 156 -13.77 14.53 1.07
CA ALA A 156 -12.44 15.04 1.29
C ALA A 156 -12.42 16.30 2.14
N ILE A 157 -11.46 16.40 3.06
CA ILE A 157 -11.18 17.59 3.86
C ILE A 157 -9.75 18.02 3.53
N ILE A 158 -9.60 19.28 3.16
CA ILE A 158 -8.31 19.89 2.81
C ILE A 158 -8.04 21.06 3.74
N THR A 159 -6.85 21.17 4.26
CA THR A 159 -6.37 22.37 4.96
C THR A 159 -5.19 22.96 4.21
N ALA A 160 -5.28 24.24 3.84
CA ALA A 160 -4.25 24.93 3.08
C ALA A 160 -3.98 26.33 3.65
N GLN A 161 -2.72 26.77 3.64
CA GLN A 161 -2.34 28.08 4.17
C GLN A 161 -3.02 29.24 3.43
N GLY A 162 -3.15 29.13 2.11
CA GLY A 162 -3.76 30.14 1.26
C GLY A 162 -5.28 30.09 1.16
N ALA A 163 -5.97 29.20 1.90
CA ALA A 163 -7.40 28.96 1.78
C ALA A 163 -8.26 30.11 2.34
N SER A 164 -7.67 31.13 2.99
CA SER A 164 -8.34 32.40 3.29
C SER A 164 -8.74 33.17 2.03
N ASN A 165 -8.03 32.98 0.91
CA ASN A 165 -8.38 33.57 -0.38
C ASN A 165 -9.42 32.70 -1.10
N ALA A 166 -10.58 33.29 -1.42
CA ALA A 166 -11.70 32.61 -2.07
C ALA A 166 -11.34 31.99 -3.43
N ASN A 167 -10.48 32.66 -4.22
CA ASN A 167 -10.04 32.14 -5.52
C ASN A 167 -9.17 30.90 -5.36
N ILE A 168 -8.25 30.92 -4.40
CA ILE A 168 -7.39 29.78 -4.09
C ILE A 168 -8.24 28.61 -3.58
N LYS A 169 -9.17 28.88 -2.67
CA LYS A 169 -10.12 27.89 -2.17
C LYS A 169 -10.90 27.22 -3.31
N THR A 170 -11.41 27.99 -4.27
CA THR A 170 -12.12 27.46 -5.44
C THR A 170 -11.20 26.63 -6.33
N SER A 171 -9.95 27.07 -6.54
CA SER A 171 -8.96 26.31 -7.33
C SER A 171 -8.64 24.96 -6.69
N ILE A 172 -8.49 24.91 -5.37
CA ILE A 172 -8.26 23.65 -4.63
C ILE A 172 -9.47 22.72 -4.79
N VAL A 173 -10.70 23.23 -4.62
CA VAL A 173 -11.93 22.43 -4.77
C VAL A 173 -12.01 21.84 -6.17
N SER A 174 -11.79 22.66 -7.22
CA SER A 174 -11.83 22.20 -8.61
C SER A 174 -10.74 21.17 -8.93
N ALA A 175 -9.53 21.33 -8.39
CA ALA A 175 -8.45 20.37 -8.57
C ALA A 175 -8.79 19.02 -7.91
N VAL A 176 -9.30 19.04 -6.69
CA VAL A 176 -9.70 17.82 -5.96
C VAL A 176 -10.88 17.14 -6.65
N GLU A 177 -11.90 17.90 -7.09
CA GLU A 177 -13.04 17.38 -7.85
C GLU A 177 -12.58 16.66 -9.13
N ALA A 178 -11.67 17.26 -9.88
CA ALA A 178 -11.16 16.70 -11.13
C ALA A 178 -10.42 15.36 -10.94
N VAL A 179 -9.69 15.20 -9.83
CA VAL A 179 -8.90 13.99 -9.55
C VAL A 179 -9.74 12.90 -8.87
N THR A 180 -10.61 13.28 -7.94
CA THR A 180 -11.36 12.32 -7.12
C THR A 180 -12.75 11.99 -7.68
N GLY A 181 -13.29 12.82 -8.58
CA GLY A 181 -14.67 12.71 -9.03
C GLY A 181 -15.72 13.09 -7.97
N LEU A 182 -15.28 13.63 -6.82
CA LEU A 182 -16.19 14.05 -5.77
C LEU A 182 -16.97 15.31 -6.17
N PRO A 183 -18.29 15.37 -5.92
CA PRO A 183 -19.04 16.59 -6.10
C PRO A 183 -18.60 17.66 -5.07
N VAL A 184 -18.61 18.92 -5.46
CA VAL A 184 -18.13 20.07 -4.68
C VAL A 184 -18.63 20.09 -3.23
N HIS A 185 -19.90 19.71 -3.00
CA HIS A 185 -20.48 19.71 -1.66
C HIS A 185 -19.89 18.68 -0.70
N LYS A 186 -19.14 17.70 -1.21
CA LYS A 186 -18.40 16.68 -0.42
C LYS A 186 -16.93 17.03 -0.21
N ILE A 187 -16.47 18.17 -0.73
CA ILE A 187 -15.12 18.68 -0.59
C ILE A 187 -15.17 19.91 0.33
N GLN A 188 -14.43 19.86 1.43
CA GLN A 188 -14.34 20.98 2.37
C GLN A 188 -12.90 21.46 2.47
N VAL A 189 -12.73 22.79 2.26
CA VAL A 189 -11.41 23.43 2.33
C VAL A 189 -11.39 24.45 3.46
N PHE A 190 -10.43 24.30 4.36
CA PHE A 190 -10.23 25.17 5.52
C PHE A 190 -8.86 25.83 5.48
N GLU A 191 -8.75 26.99 6.09
CA GLU A 191 -7.47 27.64 6.30
C GLU A 191 -6.64 26.85 7.33
N LYS A 192 -5.38 26.59 6.97
CA LYS A 192 -4.43 25.93 7.85
C LYS A 192 -3.87 26.93 8.86
N SER A 193 -3.92 26.60 10.15
CA SER A 193 -3.31 27.41 11.19
C SER A 193 -1.78 27.53 10.98
N SER A 194 -1.28 28.73 11.13
CA SER A 194 0.17 29.07 11.02
C SER A 194 0.95 28.83 12.33
N LYS A 195 0.49 27.88 13.17
CA LYS A 195 1.24 27.52 14.38
C LYS A 195 2.44 26.66 14.06
#